data_6851f8b2676aeab61a7a4da27560934f
#
_entry.id   6851f8b2676aeab61a7a4da27560934f
#
_cell.length_a   1.000
_cell.length_b   1.000
_cell.length_c   1.000
_cell.angle_alpha   90.00
_cell.angle_beta   90.00
_cell.angle_gamma   90.00
#
_symmetry.space_group_name_H-M   'P 1'
#
loop_
_entity.id
_entity.type
_entity.pdbx_description
1 polymer ?
#
loop_
_entity_poly.entity_id
_entity_poly.type
_entity_poly.pdbx_seq_one_letter_code
_entity_poly.pdbx_strand_id
1 'polypeptide(L)'
;MQFKECYQNPFIEERADPYITLGPDGFYYFTASYPMKSADDKDGYDRVILRRAKDISELASAEEITIWKVADTTLTHRFIWAPELHYIAGLWYVFYAGSEDKENNWAFDCHVLVCDSNDPYTGTWSEKGKFQKREEDDFSFTGFSLDMTYFEDGERSYVIWAQHSPEKISCLYLGEVNREEPWKLISLPMLLTEPEYDW
;
A
#
# COMPACT_ATOMS: atom_id res chain seq x y z
N MET A 1 31.52 -11.59 -1.74
CA MET A 1 30.54 -10.84 -0.95
C MET A 1 30.10 -11.74 0.19
N GLN A 2 30.43 -11.39 1.42
CA GLN A 2 30.08 -12.20 2.59
C GLN A 2 28.77 -11.61 3.12
N PHE A 3 27.66 -12.34 3.00
CA PHE A 3 26.41 -11.98 3.67
C PHE A 3 26.63 -12.16 5.17
N LYS A 4 26.64 -11.06 5.89
CA LYS A 4 27.05 -11.02 7.30
C LYS A 4 25.92 -11.36 8.27
N GLU A 5 24.67 -11.32 7.82
CA GLU A 5 23.49 -11.57 8.65
C GLU A 5 22.46 -12.39 7.89
N CYS A 6 21.95 -13.43 8.52
CA CYS A 6 20.78 -14.18 8.09
C CYS A 6 19.65 -13.85 9.05
N TYR A 7 18.54 -13.37 8.55
CA TYR A 7 17.34 -13.19 9.35
C TYR A 7 16.65 -14.53 9.56
N GLN A 8 16.11 -14.73 10.76
CA GLN A 8 15.27 -15.89 11.02
C GLN A 8 13.98 -15.77 10.23
N ASN A 9 13.53 -16.85 9.64
CA ASN A 9 12.28 -16.88 8.89
C ASN A 9 11.26 -17.79 9.62
N PRO A 10 10.03 -17.33 9.90
CA PRO A 10 9.51 -16.00 9.56
C PRO A 10 10.19 -14.87 10.35
N PHE A 11 10.43 -13.74 9.69
CA PHE A 11 11.04 -12.58 10.33
C PHE A 11 10.07 -11.86 11.27
N ILE A 12 8.83 -11.67 10.85
CA ILE A 12 7.71 -11.18 11.65
C ILE A 12 6.52 -12.11 11.39
N GLU A 13 6.03 -12.74 12.47
CA GLU A 13 4.94 -13.70 12.38
C GLU A 13 3.57 -13.01 12.18
N GLU A 14 2.63 -13.74 11.59
CA GLU A 14 1.23 -13.31 11.39
C GLU A 14 1.10 -11.97 10.67
N ARG A 15 1.97 -11.72 9.67
CA ARG A 15 1.92 -10.55 8.79
C ARG A 15 2.09 -11.02 7.34
N ALA A 16 1.24 -10.48 6.45
CA ALA A 16 1.31 -10.74 5.01
C ALA A 16 1.74 -9.48 4.27
N ASP A 17 2.25 -9.63 3.04
CA ASP A 17 2.63 -8.53 2.16
C ASP A 17 3.53 -7.49 2.85
N PRO A 18 4.69 -7.92 3.42
CA PRO A 18 5.53 -7.04 4.20
C PRO A 18 6.22 -5.97 3.33
N TYR A 19 6.20 -4.73 3.79
CA TYR A 19 6.92 -3.63 3.18
C TYR A 19 7.84 -2.93 4.18
N ILE A 20 9.09 -2.68 3.78
CA ILE A 20 10.07 -1.96 4.60
C ILE A 20 10.60 -0.77 3.80
N THR A 21 10.58 0.41 4.41
CA THR A 21 11.17 1.62 3.84
C THR A 21 12.10 2.32 4.83
N LEU A 22 13.13 3.00 4.31
CA LEU A 22 14.01 3.87 5.10
C LEU A 22 13.47 5.31 5.05
N GLY A 23 13.13 5.84 6.21
CA GLY A 23 12.66 7.22 6.32
C GLY A 23 13.79 8.26 6.25
N PRO A 24 13.46 9.53 5.97
CA PRO A 24 14.43 10.62 5.95
C PRO A 24 15.05 10.91 7.32
N ASP A 25 14.42 10.44 8.40
CA ASP A 25 14.90 10.50 9.78
C ASP A 25 15.90 9.38 10.14
N GLY A 26 16.18 8.49 9.18
CA GLY A 26 17.10 7.38 9.32
C GLY A 26 16.55 6.21 10.16
N PHE A 27 15.23 6.10 10.33
CA PHE A 27 14.57 4.89 10.82
C PHE A 27 14.09 4.03 9.65
N TYR A 28 14.18 2.73 9.84
CA TYR A 28 13.44 1.77 9.03
C TYR A 28 12.03 1.63 9.57
N TYR A 29 11.07 1.66 8.66
CA TYR A 29 9.66 1.47 8.95
C TYR A 29 9.17 0.19 8.30
N PHE A 30 8.39 -0.58 9.03
CA PHE A 30 7.75 -1.80 8.57
C PHE A 30 6.24 -1.62 8.62
N THR A 31 5.57 -2.00 7.54
CA THR A 31 4.11 -2.16 7.48
C THR A 31 3.77 -3.47 6.77
N ALA A 32 2.58 -3.97 6.98
CA ALA A 32 2.11 -5.21 6.37
C ALA A 32 0.60 -5.34 6.50
N SER A 33 0.00 -6.20 5.72
CA SER A 33 -1.37 -6.68 5.95
C SER A 33 -1.47 -7.33 7.32
N TYR A 34 -2.60 -7.11 8.01
CA TYR A 34 -2.94 -7.72 9.29
C TYR A 34 -3.96 -8.84 9.09
N PRO A 35 -3.53 -10.10 8.81
CA PRO A 35 -4.44 -11.15 8.39
C PRO A 35 -5.44 -11.58 9.46
N MET A 36 -6.55 -12.14 9.02
CA MET A 36 -7.46 -12.86 9.90
C MET A 36 -6.78 -14.12 10.45
N LYS A 37 -6.94 -14.37 11.76
CA LYS A 37 -6.42 -15.58 12.41
C LYS A 37 -7.28 -16.81 12.17
N SER A 38 -8.56 -16.59 11.82
CA SER A 38 -9.54 -17.62 11.46
C SER A 38 -10.64 -17.02 10.59
N ALA A 39 -11.48 -17.86 10.00
CA ALA A 39 -12.64 -17.40 9.21
C ALA A 39 -13.66 -16.57 10.03
N ASP A 40 -13.68 -16.76 11.34
CA ASP A 40 -14.59 -16.04 12.27
C ASP A 40 -13.93 -14.77 12.87
N ASP A 41 -12.66 -14.52 12.57
CA ASP A 41 -11.93 -13.34 13.05
C ASP A 41 -12.49 -12.08 12.38
N LYS A 42 -13.07 -11.20 13.18
CA LYS A 42 -13.66 -9.93 12.73
C LYS A 42 -12.64 -8.80 12.71
N ASP A 43 -11.48 -9.00 13.30
CA ASP A 43 -10.43 -7.99 13.49
C ASP A 43 -9.30 -8.10 12.44
N GLY A 44 -9.36 -9.10 11.55
CA GLY A 44 -8.38 -9.24 10.47
C GLY A 44 -8.65 -8.31 9.29
N TYR A 45 -7.57 -7.83 8.65
CA TYR A 45 -7.58 -6.92 7.51
C TYR A 45 -8.36 -5.61 7.75
N ASP A 46 -8.36 -5.13 8.99
CA ASP A 46 -9.13 -3.97 9.43
C ASP A 46 -8.28 -2.73 9.73
N ARG A 47 -6.96 -2.85 9.60
CA ARG A 47 -6.03 -1.80 10.07
C ARG A 47 -4.75 -1.70 9.25
N VAL A 48 -4.10 -0.54 9.38
CA VAL A 48 -2.71 -0.32 8.99
C VAL A 48 -1.85 -0.25 10.24
N ILE A 49 -0.78 -1.02 10.26
CA ILE A 49 0.19 -1.08 11.35
C ILE A 49 1.53 -0.48 10.95
N LEU A 50 2.28 0.04 11.92
CA LEU A 50 3.69 0.42 11.74
C LEU A 50 4.54 -0.14 12.87
N ARG A 51 5.77 -0.54 12.52
CA ARG A 51 6.90 -0.68 13.42
C ARG A 51 8.02 0.22 12.94
N ARG A 52 8.90 0.67 13.85
CA ARG A 52 10.11 1.41 13.47
C ARG A 52 11.32 0.98 14.29
N ALA A 53 12.49 1.00 13.67
CA ALA A 53 13.76 0.71 14.31
C ALA A 53 14.92 1.40 13.60
N LYS A 54 16.09 1.50 14.25
CA LYS A 54 17.30 2.04 13.62
C LYS A 54 18.01 1.02 12.75
N ASP A 55 17.76 -0.26 12.96
CA ASP A 55 18.27 -1.39 12.19
C ASP A 55 17.13 -2.32 11.79
N ILE A 56 17.21 -2.90 10.59
CA ILE A 56 16.19 -3.83 10.10
C ILE A 56 16.03 -5.02 11.03
N SER A 57 17.13 -5.52 11.60
CA SER A 57 17.11 -6.67 12.53
C SER A 57 16.28 -6.43 13.78
N GLU A 58 16.12 -5.18 14.20
CA GLU A 58 15.35 -4.78 15.37
C GLU A 58 13.83 -4.72 15.11
N LEU A 59 13.40 -4.65 13.83
CA LEU A 59 11.98 -4.54 13.48
C LEU A 59 11.13 -5.70 13.98
N ALA A 60 11.71 -6.90 14.08
CA ALA A 60 11.01 -8.08 14.60
C ALA A 60 10.56 -7.92 16.07
N SER A 61 11.37 -7.21 16.89
CA SER A 61 11.08 -6.94 18.30
C SER A 61 10.56 -5.54 18.58
N ALA A 62 10.48 -4.68 17.55
CA ALA A 62 9.98 -3.33 17.70
C ALA A 62 8.49 -3.31 18.05
N GLU A 63 8.10 -2.30 18.83
CA GLU A 63 6.69 -2.06 19.13
C GLU A 63 5.87 -1.86 17.86
N GLU A 64 4.76 -2.58 17.76
CA GLU A 64 3.79 -2.43 16.67
C GLU A 64 2.66 -1.51 17.12
N ILE A 65 2.45 -0.43 16.39
CA ILE A 65 1.31 0.45 16.61
C ILE A 65 0.31 0.33 15.47
N THR A 66 -0.95 0.60 15.76
CA THR A 66 -1.98 0.80 14.74
C THR A 66 -2.09 2.29 14.46
N ILE A 67 -1.85 2.69 13.22
CA ILE A 67 -1.92 4.09 12.80
C ILE A 67 -3.28 4.48 12.23
N TRP A 68 -4.04 3.51 11.74
CA TRP A 68 -5.37 3.72 11.17
C TRP A 68 -6.21 2.45 11.19
N LYS A 69 -7.54 2.60 11.31
CA LYS A 69 -8.52 1.49 11.28
C LYS A 69 -9.70 1.81 10.39
N VAL A 70 -10.32 0.78 9.82
CA VAL A 70 -11.58 0.89 9.05
C VAL A 70 -12.69 1.57 9.86
N ALA A 71 -12.72 1.38 11.18
CA ALA A 71 -13.70 2.04 12.06
C ALA A 71 -13.57 3.56 12.11
N ASP A 72 -12.41 4.09 11.71
CA ASP A 72 -12.10 5.53 11.75
C ASP A 72 -12.51 6.24 10.44
N THR A 73 -13.12 5.52 9.50
CA THR A 73 -13.49 6.05 8.19
C THR A 73 -14.88 5.58 7.74
N THR A 74 -15.45 6.32 6.81
CA THR A 74 -16.67 5.95 6.08
C THR A 74 -16.41 5.45 4.67
N LEU A 75 -15.15 5.55 4.19
CA LEU A 75 -14.79 5.28 2.79
C LEU A 75 -14.44 3.82 2.53
N THR A 76 -13.70 3.19 3.44
CA THR A 76 -13.28 1.79 3.30
C THR A 76 -14.02 0.90 4.28
N HIS A 77 -14.61 -0.17 3.81
CA HIS A 77 -15.42 -1.03 4.66
C HIS A 77 -14.69 -2.26 5.18
N ARG A 78 -13.77 -2.86 4.41
CA ARG A 78 -13.05 -4.08 4.78
C ARG A 78 -11.81 -4.31 3.93
N PHE A 79 -10.99 -5.28 4.37
CA PHE A 79 -9.86 -5.85 3.65
C PHE A 79 -8.82 -4.81 3.24
N ILE A 80 -8.12 -4.25 4.25
CA ILE A 80 -6.93 -3.47 4.01
C ILE A 80 -5.80 -4.46 3.70
N TRP A 81 -5.34 -4.46 2.44
CA TRP A 81 -4.29 -5.35 1.95
C TRP A 81 -3.09 -4.56 1.46
N ALA A 82 -1.92 -5.21 1.57
CA ALA A 82 -0.64 -4.77 1.05
C ALA A 82 -0.36 -3.26 1.24
N PRO A 83 -0.40 -2.73 2.48
CA PRO A 83 -0.08 -1.34 2.72
C PRO A 83 1.42 -1.08 2.48
N GLU A 84 1.73 -0.02 1.74
CA GLU A 84 3.09 0.47 1.53
C GLU A 84 3.25 1.89 2.05
N LEU A 85 4.30 2.14 2.84
CA LEU A 85 4.61 3.44 3.41
C LEU A 85 5.62 4.19 2.54
N HIS A 86 5.25 5.37 2.06
CA HIS A 86 6.08 6.22 1.20
C HIS A 86 6.25 7.62 1.77
N TYR A 87 7.47 8.18 1.62
CA TYR A 87 7.74 9.60 1.91
C TYR A 87 7.88 10.35 0.59
N ILE A 88 6.89 11.21 0.28
CA ILE A 88 6.76 11.88 -1.01
C ILE A 88 6.56 13.37 -0.77
N ALA A 89 7.35 14.22 -1.42
CA ALA A 89 7.23 15.68 -1.34
C ALA A 89 7.16 16.24 0.10
N GLY A 90 7.83 15.59 1.05
CA GLY A 90 7.86 16.05 2.44
C GLY A 90 6.73 15.53 3.33
N LEU A 91 5.86 14.67 2.83
CA LEU A 91 4.76 14.05 3.58
C LEU A 91 4.84 12.53 3.53
N TRP A 92 4.24 11.89 4.53
CA TRP A 92 4.08 10.44 4.57
C TRP A 92 2.72 10.02 4.03
N TYR A 93 2.74 8.98 3.20
CA TYR A 93 1.56 8.36 2.62
C TYR A 93 1.58 6.86 2.88
N VAL A 94 0.40 6.27 3.03
CA VAL A 94 0.22 4.83 2.91
C VAL A 94 -0.67 4.57 1.69
N PHE A 95 -0.16 3.76 0.78
CA PHE A 95 -0.94 3.21 -0.33
C PHE A 95 -1.38 1.81 0.05
N TYR A 96 -2.63 1.47 -0.17
CA TYR A 96 -3.18 0.18 0.21
C TYR A 96 -4.34 -0.22 -0.70
N ALA A 97 -4.62 -1.51 -0.78
CA ALA A 97 -5.83 -2.00 -1.43
C ALA A 97 -6.95 -2.14 -0.40
N GLY A 98 -8.16 -1.73 -0.78
CA GLY A 98 -9.32 -1.81 0.08
C GLY A 98 -10.61 -1.96 -0.70
N SER A 99 -11.67 -2.48 -0.06
CA SER A 99 -12.99 -2.60 -0.64
C SER A 99 -13.97 -1.65 0.06
N GLU A 100 -14.70 -0.86 -0.71
CA GLU A 100 -15.79 0.00 -0.21
C GLU A 100 -17.15 -0.70 -0.29
N ASP A 101 -17.26 -1.77 -1.05
CA ASP A 101 -18.52 -2.46 -1.27
C ASP A 101 -18.78 -3.48 -0.16
N LYS A 102 -19.86 -3.25 0.60
CA LYS A 102 -20.28 -4.13 1.70
C LYS A 102 -20.82 -5.48 1.22
N GLU A 103 -21.35 -5.52 0.00
CA GLU A 103 -21.98 -6.69 -0.58
C GLU A 103 -20.99 -7.49 -1.44
N ASN A 104 -20.01 -6.80 -2.07
CA ASN A 104 -18.98 -7.40 -2.88
C ASN A 104 -17.59 -7.17 -2.24
N ASN A 105 -17.18 -8.07 -1.39
CA ASN A 105 -15.86 -8.03 -0.74
C ASN A 105 -14.66 -8.08 -1.72
N TRP A 106 -14.91 -8.33 -3.00
CA TRP A 106 -13.88 -8.41 -4.06
C TRP A 106 -13.85 -7.15 -4.94
N ALA A 107 -14.62 -6.12 -4.60
CA ALA A 107 -14.54 -4.81 -5.27
C ALA A 107 -13.36 -4.00 -4.71
N PHE A 108 -12.13 -4.45 -5.00
CA PHE A 108 -10.91 -3.80 -4.55
C PHE A 108 -10.52 -2.62 -5.44
N ASP A 109 -10.08 -1.56 -4.78
CA ASP A 109 -9.45 -0.39 -5.37
C ASP A 109 -8.20 0.02 -4.58
N CYS A 110 -7.32 0.80 -5.22
CA CYS A 110 -6.18 1.42 -4.57
C CYS A 110 -6.60 2.68 -3.81
N HIS A 111 -6.22 2.77 -2.55
CA HIS A 111 -6.55 3.85 -1.62
C HIS A 111 -5.31 4.53 -1.05
N VAL A 112 -5.49 5.70 -0.47
CA VAL A 112 -4.42 6.53 0.08
C VAL A 112 -4.77 7.09 1.45
N LEU A 113 -3.82 6.95 2.38
CA LEU A 113 -3.77 7.73 3.61
C LEU A 113 -2.66 8.76 3.51
N VAL A 114 -2.82 9.88 4.20
CA VAL A 114 -1.79 10.90 4.40
C VAL A 114 -1.62 11.21 5.86
N CYS A 115 -0.37 11.37 6.30
CA CYS A 115 -0.02 11.81 7.64
C CYS A 115 0.15 13.34 7.67
N ASP A 116 -0.37 13.99 8.72
CA ASP A 116 -0.25 15.44 8.95
C ASP A 116 1.08 15.84 9.60
N SER A 117 1.97 14.89 9.85
CA SER A 117 3.22 15.07 10.59
C SER A 117 4.42 14.50 9.84
N ASN A 118 5.61 15.04 10.15
CA ASN A 118 6.89 14.48 9.70
C ASN A 118 7.24 13.15 10.39
N ASP A 119 6.60 12.82 11.52
CA ASP A 119 6.74 11.53 12.20
C ASP A 119 5.48 10.68 11.96
N PRO A 120 5.55 9.66 11.07
CA PRO A 120 4.40 8.82 10.73
C PRO A 120 3.95 7.92 11.89
N TYR A 121 4.79 7.77 12.92
CA TYR A 121 4.52 6.94 14.08
C TYR A 121 3.63 7.63 15.12
N THR A 122 3.67 8.96 15.18
CA THR A 122 2.91 9.77 16.15
C THR A 122 1.95 10.75 15.51
N GLY A 123 2.00 10.92 14.20
CA GLY A 123 1.13 11.81 13.45
C GLY A 123 -0.31 11.31 13.31
N THR A 124 -1.19 12.19 12.89
CA THR A 124 -2.58 11.87 12.61
C THR A 124 -2.73 11.49 11.15
N TRP A 125 -3.37 10.35 10.90
CA TRP A 125 -3.62 9.85 9.56
C TRP A 125 -5.04 10.17 9.11
N SER A 126 -5.19 10.51 7.85
CA SER A 126 -6.49 10.77 7.23
C SER A 126 -6.57 10.17 5.83
N GLU A 127 -7.75 9.71 5.45
CA GLU A 127 -8.00 9.19 4.10
C GLU A 127 -8.08 10.30 3.07
N LYS A 128 -7.44 10.06 1.91
CA LYS A 128 -7.66 10.81 0.67
C LYS A 128 -8.69 10.13 -0.24
N GLY A 129 -9.07 8.91 0.08
CA GLY A 129 -9.94 8.08 -0.74
C GLY A 129 -9.17 7.28 -1.79
N LYS A 130 -9.84 6.98 -2.90
CA LYS A 130 -9.27 6.20 -4.01
C LYS A 130 -8.28 7.00 -4.83
N PHE A 131 -7.38 6.28 -5.48
CA PHE A 131 -6.61 6.84 -6.58
C PHE A 131 -7.52 7.41 -7.67
N GLN A 132 -7.09 8.52 -8.24
CA GLN A 132 -7.85 9.26 -9.25
C GLN A 132 -7.18 9.11 -10.61
N LYS A 133 -7.98 8.71 -11.58
CA LYS A 133 -7.59 8.67 -12.99
C LYS A 133 -7.86 9.98 -13.67
N ARG A 134 -7.32 10.18 -14.87
CA ARG A 134 -7.63 11.30 -15.74
C ARG A 134 -9.06 11.19 -16.29
N GLU A 135 -9.64 12.30 -16.69
CA GLU A 135 -11.01 12.33 -17.22
C GLU A 135 -11.17 11.49 -18.49
N GLU A 136 -10.16 11.50 -19.36
CA GLU A 136 -10.12 10.72 -20.60
C GLU A 136 -9.68 9.27 -20.44
N ASP A 137 -9.37 8.84 -19.22
CA ASP A 137 -8.98 7.47 -18.91
C ASP A 137 -10.22 6.63 -18.56
N ASP A 138 -10.64 5.78 -19.45
CA ASP A 138 -11.81 4.91 -19.25
C ASP A 138 -11.45 3.59 -18.54
N PHE A 139 -10.16 3.35 -18.25
CA PHE A 139 -9.68 2.05 -17.81
C PHE A 139 -9.17 2.00 -16.37
N SER A 140 -8.27 2.92 -15.95
CA SER A 140 -7.63 2.85 -14.63
C SER A 140 -8.67 2.82 -13.49
N PHE A 141 -8.47 1.92 -12.53
CA PHE A 141 -9.30 1.77 -11.33
C PHE A 141 -10.80 1.52 -11.60
N THR A 142 -11.13 0.90 -12.75
CA THR A 142 -12.53 0.54 -13.10
C THR A 142 -12.87 -0.90 -12.78
N GLY A 143 -11.90 -1.70 -12.38
CA GLY A 143 -12.04 -3.11 -12.02
C GLY A 143 -11.18 -3.44 -10.82
N PHE A 144 -11.11 -4.72 -10.46
CA PHE A 144 -10.27 -5.23 -9.39
C PHE A 144 -8.83 -4.71 -9.52
N SER A 145 -8.41 -3.81 -8.64
CA SER A 145 -7.10 -3.17 -8.66
C SER A 145 -6.49 -3.15 -7.25
N LEU A 146 -5.19 -3.48 -7.16
CA LEU A 146 -4.48 -3.64 -5.88
C LEU A 146 -2.95 -3.53 -6.05
N ASP A 147 -2.24 -3.70 -4.93
CA ASP A 147 -0.77 -3.81 -4.84
C ASP A 147 -0.06 -2.63 -5.51
N MET A 148 -0.47 -1.42 -5.13
CA MET A 148 0.12 -0.21 -5.69
C MET A 148 1.41 0.16 -4.98
N THR A 149 2.47 0.32 -5.77
CA THR A 149 3.76 0.85 -5.34
C THR A 149 4.10 2.18 -6.02
N TYR A 150 4.98 2.96 -5.38
CA TYR A 150 5.44 4.26 -5.85
C TYR A 150 6.94 4.29 -6.03
N PHE A 151 7.41 4.98 -7.07
CA PHE A 151 8.83 5.28 -7.23
C PHE A 151 9.06 6.59 -7.99
N GLU A 152 10.27 7.11 -7.89
CA GLU A 152 10.70 8.30 -8.62
C GLU A 152 11.82 7.93 -9.61
N ASP A 153 11.79 8.54 -10.82
CA ASP A 153 12.86 8.50 -11.79
C ASP A 153 13.16 9.94 -12.24
N GLY A 154 14.26 10.46 -11.75
CA GLY A 154 14.62 11.86 -11.94
C GLY A 154 13.62 12.81 -11.29
N GLU A 155 12.96 13.64 -12.10
CA GLU A 155 11.94 14.60 -11.64
C GLU A 155 10.51 14.06 -11.76
N ARG A 156 10.36 12.84 -12.26
CA ARG A 156 9.06 12.21 -12.48
C ARG A 156 8.71 11.23 -11.38
N SER A 157 7.45 11.14 -11.09
CA SER A 157 6.88 10.25 -10.09
C SER A 157 5.90 9.27 -10.73
N TYR A 158 5.98 8.01 -10.34
CA TYR A 158 5.23 6.93 -10.95
C TYR A 158 4.61 6.04 -9.92
N VAL A 159 3.52 5.40 -10.33
CA VAL A 159 2.93 4.26 -9.62
C VAL A 159 2.84 3.05 -10.54
N ILE A 160 2.99 1.86 -9.95
CA ILE A 160 2.68 0.59 -10.59
C ILE A 160 1.58 -0.05 -9.76
N TRP A 161 0.59 -0.63 -10.42
CA TRP A 161 -0.49 -1.38 -9.76
C TRP A 161 -0.88 -2.61 -10.56
N ALA A 162 -1.44 -3.60 -9.89
CA ALA A 162 -2.09 -4.73 -10.53
C ALA A 162 -3.56 -4.41 -10.77
N GLN A 163 -4.07 -4.70 -11.96
CA GLN A 163 -5.47 -4.55 -12.31
C GLN A 163 -5.91 -5.63 -13.29
N HIS A 164 -7.16 -6.07 -13.19
CA HIS A 164 -7.73 -6.95 -14.19
C HIS A 164 -7.90 -6.23 -15.53
N SER A 165 -7.37 -6.86 -16.58
CA SER A 165 -7.69 -6.48 -17.96
C SER A 165 -9.17 -6.74 -18.27
N PRO A 166 -9.71 -6.29 -19.44
CA PRO A 166 -11.06 -6.64 -19.88
C PRO A 166 -11.32 -8.16 -19.93
N GLU A 167 -10.28 -8.94 -20.20
CA GLU A 167 -10.30 -10.41 -20.23
C GLU A 167 -10.22 -11.05 -18.84
N LYS A 168 -10.18 -10.22 -17.78
CA LYS A 168 -10.03 -10.62 -16.36
C LYS A 168 -8.69 -11.30 -16.04
N ILE A 169 -7.66 -10.96 -16.78
CA ILE A 169 -6.28 -11.35 -16.47
C ILE A 169 -5.66 -10.26 -15.62
N SER A 170 -4.99 -10.64 -14.52
CA SER A 170 -4.28 -9.68 -13.67
C SER A 170 -2.99 -9.25 -14.36
N CYS A 171 -2.91 -7.97 -14.71
CA CYS A 171 -1.78 -7.36 -15.40
C CYS A 171 -1.19 -6.23 -14.56
N LEU A 172 0.08 -5.88 -14.80
CA LEU A 172 0.71 -4.71 -14.17
C LEU A 172 0.64 -3.52 -15.12
N TYR A 173 0.23 -2.40 -14.56
CA TYR A 173 0.14 -1.12 -15.24
C TYR A 173 1.02 -0.08 -14.56
N LEU A 174 1.53 0.86 -15.34
CA LEU A 174 2.33 2.00 -14.89
C LEU A 174 1.61 3.29 -15.27
N GLY A 175 1.61 4.26 -14.36
CA GLY A 175 1.14 5.62 -14.63
C GLY A 175 2.03 6.65 -13.96
N GLU A 176 2.20 7.81 -14.61
CA GLU A 176 2.84 8.98 -14.01
C GLU A 176 1.83 9.67 -13.08
N VAL A 177 2.28 10.09 -11.89
CA VAL A 177 1.45 10.78 -10.91
C VAL A 177 1.95 12.18 -10.64
N ASN A 178 1.07 13.05 -10.13
CA ASN A 178 1.46 14.34 -9.61
C ASN A 178 2.22 14.14 -8.28
N ARG A 179 3.46 14.61 -8.18
CA ARG A 179 4.27 14.47 -6.98
C ARG A 179 3.67 15.11 -5.73
N GLU A 180 2.97 16.25 -5.91
CA GLU A 180 2.29 16.96 -4.81
C GLU A 180 0.94 16.33 -4.44
N GLU A 181 0.36 15.56 -5.35
CA GLU A 181 -0.88 14.83 -5.17
C GLU A 181 -0.71 13.39 -5.70
N PRO A 182 0.12 12.55 -5.02
CA PRO A 182 0.59 11.28 -5.58
C PRO A 182 -0.52 10.23 -5.79
N TRP A 183 -1.75 10.56 -5.44
CA TRP A 183 -2.94 9.76 -5.72
C TRP A 183 -3.65 10.14 -7.02
N LYS A 184 -3.07 11.05 -7.83
CA LYS A 184 -3.65 11.50 -9.11
C LYS A 184 -2.77 11.12 -10.27
N LEU A 185 -3.27 10.27 -11.17
CA LEU A 185 -2.62 10.00 -12.44
C LEU A 185 -2.62 11.26 -13.32
N ILE A 186 -1.47 11.57 -13.90
CA ILE A 186 -1.29 12.64 -14.88
C ILE A 186 -0.97 12.10 -16.27
N SER A 187 -0.82 10.78 -16.43
CA SER A 187 -0.71 10.07 -17.69
C SER A 187 -1.86 9.08 -17.87
N LEU A 188 -2.06 8.61 -19.09
CA LEU A 188 -2.81 7.38 -19.34
C LEU A 188 -2.01 6.17 -18.84
N PRO A 189 -2.67 5.07 -18.49
CA PRO A 189 -1.98 3.86 -18.05
C PRO A 189 -1.20 3.22 -19.19
N MET A 190 -0.03 2.70 -18.87
CA MET A 190 0.76 1.88 -19.77
C MET A 190 0.79 0.44 -19.24
N LEU A 191 0.41 -0.54 -20.08
CA LEU A 191 0.60 -1.94 -19.76
C LEU A 191 2.09 -2.23 -19.66
N LEU A 192 2.55 -2.68 -18.47
CA LEU A 192 3.94 -3.07 -18.22
C LEU A 192 4.19 -4.52 -18.58
N THR A 193 3.32 -5.38 -18.07
CA THR A 193 3.41 -6.81 -18.29
C THR A 193 2.08 -7.51 -18.06
N GLU A 194 1.88 -8.59 -18.78
CA GLU A 194 0.81 -9.54 -18.58
C GLU A 194 1.41 -10.94 -18.33
N PRO A 195 0.71 -11.84 -17.63
CA PRO A 195 1.19 -13.20 -17.44
C PRO A 195 1.34 -13.92 -18.78
N GLU A 196 2.48 -14.60 -18.97
CA GLU A 196 2.74 -15.42 -20.16
C GLU A 196 2.25 -16.88 -19.99
N TYR A 197 1.94 -17.28 -18.75
CA TYR A 197 1.55 -18.64 -18.39
C TYR A 197 0.33 -18.61 -17.46
N ASP A 198 -0.47 -19.69 -17.50
CA ASP A 198 -1.52 -19.94 -16.52
C ASP A 198 -0.91 -20.23 -15.14
N TRP A 199 -1.27 -19.45 -14.14
CA TRP A 199 -0.80 -19.57 -12.78
C TRP A 199 -1.80 -19.03 -11.77
#